data_d9124d51746a3c36595ecb7d0bfba60a
#
_entry.id   d9124d51746a3c36595ecb7d0bfba60a
#
_cell.length_a   1.000
_cell.length_b   1.000
_cell.length_c   1.000
_cell.angle_alpha   90.00
_cell.angle_beta   90.00
_cell.angle_gamma   90.00
#
_symmetry.space_group_name_H-M   'P 1'
#
loop_
_entity.id
_entity.type
_entity.pdbx_description
1 polymer ?
#
loop_
_entity_poly.entity_id
_entity_poly.type
_entity_poly.pdbx_seq_one_letter_code
_entity_poly.pdbx_strand_id
1 'polypeptide(L)'
;MNKVTDNYQIYLEATEKAAIAAAKLRGNNDGKAADKAATDAMRSVLKKSKILTRVVIGEGERDDAPMLFIGEELGNQSSSLKIDIAVDPLECTNHCANNLPDALAVLAASEKGSLLHAPDTYMNKLCGSSPLVGKISLEKSVKFNLDETAKALKKNKADLKIIVMDRNRHKELIKEIKTDGVEPILIGDGDVSAGLKAAEGKVDLLYGIGAAPEGVITAAAVKSLGGFFEGKLFFKDENFKIRALKMLGDKIDKVWTADELCNSNDTFFVASGVCSGWIPGVKFEGEKATVTSKIIFADSKKNLTITNEYINGEKNV
;
A
#
# COMPACT_ATOMS: atom_id res chain seq x y z
N MET A 1 -28.23 1.90 4.30
CA MET A 1 -27.14 2.89 4.41
C MET A 1 -26.20 2.66 3.24
N ASN A 2 -25.82 3.70 2.51
CA ASN A 2 -24.82 3.59 1.46
C ASN A 2 -23.46 3.29 2.12
N LYS A 3 -22.88 2.13 1.87
CA LYS A 3 -21.59 1.73 2.41
C LYS A 3 -20.44 2.27 1.55
N VAL A 4 -19.25 2.40 2.15
CA VAL A 4 -18.01 2.70 1.44
C VAL A 4 -17.76 1.64 0.37
N THR A 5 -17.91 0.36 0.76
CA THR A 5 -17.70 -0.80 -0.12
C THR A 5 -18.65 -0.88 -1.32
N ASP A 6 -19.84 -0.25 -1.25
CA ASP A 6 -20.78 -0.19 -2.39
C ASP A 6 -20.29 0.74 -3.53
N ASN A 7 -19.33 1.60 -3.24
CA ASN A 7 -18.89 2.68 -4.13
C ASN A 7 -17.50 2.45 -4.75
N TYR A 8 -17.00 1.24 -4.73
CA TYR A 8 -15.64 0.90 -5.17
C TYR A 8 -15.33 1.24 -6.63
N GLN A 9 -16.34 1.31 -7.52
CA GLN A 9 -16.12 1.46 -8.96
C GLN A 9 -15.36 2.74 -9.35
N ILE A 10 -15.67 3.88 -8.70
CA ILE A 10 -14.98 5.15 -8.99
C ILE A 10 -13.52 5.12 -8.54
N TYR A 11 -13.22 4.41 -7.45
CA TYR A 11 -11.86 4.25 -6.94
C TYR A 11 -11.07 3.23 -7.75
N LEU A 12 -11.73 2.18 -8.26
CA LEU A 12 -11.16 1.26 -9.24
C LEU A 12 -10.77 2.01 -10.51
N GLU A 13 -11.70 2.80 -11.07
CA GLU A 13 -11.42 3.61 -12.26
C GLU A 13 -10.26 4.59 -12.01
N ALA A 14 -10.18 5.20 -10.83
CA ALA A 14 -9.12 6.13 -10.46
C ALA A 14 -7.74 5.45 -10.48
N THR A 15 -7.61 4.26 -9.89
CA THR A 15 -6.34 3.51 -9.91
C THR A 15 -6.02 2.95 -11.30
N GLU A 16 -7.01 2.52 -12.08
CA GLU A 16 -6.83 2.04 -13.46
C GLU A 16 -6.32 3.15 -14.39
N LYS A 17 -6.91 4.35 -14.29
CA LYS A 17 -6.47 5.51 -15.08
C LYS A 17 -5.07 5.97 -14.67
N ALA A 18 -4.74 5.96 -13.38
CA ALA A 18 -3.39 6.23 -12.89
C ALA A 18 -2.38 5.21 -13.44
N ALA A 19 -2.70 3.92 -13.35
CA ALA A 19 -1.84 2.86 -13.86
C ALA A 19 -1.60 2.97 -15.37
N ILE A 20 -2.64 3.27 -16.16
CA ILE A 20 -2.52 3.48 -17.60
C ILE A 20 -1.64 4.71 -17.92
N ALA A 21 -1.82 5.81 -17.17
CA ALA A 21 -1.05 7.03 -17.39
C ALA A 21 0.44 6.81 -17.08
N ALA A 22 0.77 6.21 -15.93
CA ALA A 22 2.13 5.86 -15.56
C ALA A 22 2.78 4.87 -16.54
N ALA A 23 2.03 3.83 -16.96
CA ALA A 23 2.54 2.79 -17.85
C ALA A 23 2.93 3.29 -19.24
N LYS A 24 2.38 4.41 -19.69
CA LYS A 24 2.82 5.08 -20.94
C LYS A 24 4.24 5.65 -20.85
N LEU A 25 4.71 5.90 -19.63
CA LEU A 25 6.02 6.49 -19.35
C LEU A 25 7.00 5.49 -18.73
N ARG A 26 6.61 4.23 -18.53
CA ARG A 26 7.48 3.19 -17.98
C ARG A 26 8.69 2.95 -18.86
N GLY A 27 9.86 2.76 -18.22
CA GLY A 27 11.12 2.53 -18.93
C GLY A 27 11.78 3.78 -19.50
N ASN A 28 11.21 4.97 -19.29
CA ASN A 28 11.75 6.24 -19.80
C ASN A 28 12.79 6.87 -18.86
N ASN A 29 13.15 6.19 -17.78
CA ASN A 29 14.07 6.69 -16.75
C ASN A 29 13.65 8.04 -16.11
N ASP A 30 12.36 8.36 -16.19
CA ASP A 30 11.77 9.58 -15.60
C ASP A 30 10.57 9.20 -14.69
N GLY A 31 10.91 8.84 -13.45
CA GLY A 31 9.93 8.49 -12.44
C GLY A 31 9.02 9.66 -12.08
N LYS A 32 9.54 10.88 -12.03
CA LYS A 32 8.75 12.06 -11.67
C LYS A 32 7.66 12.37 -12.70
N ALA A 33 7.97 12.23 -13.99
CA ALA A 33 6.96 12.41 -15.04
C ALA A 33 5.88 11.33 -14.98
N ALA A 34 6.26 10.06 -14.70
CA ALA A 34 5.33 8.95 -14.57
C ALA A 34 4.42 9.13 -13.34
N ASP A 35 4.97 9.51 -12.21
CA ASP A 35 4.28 9.80 -10.96
C ASP A 35 3.27 10.95 -11.12
N LYS A 36 3.72 12.06 -11.69
CA LYS A 36 2.85 13.20 -12.02
C LYS A 36 1.68 12.78 -12.92
N ALA A 37 1.93 11.98 -13.95
CA ALA A 37 0.89 11.52 -14.86
C ALA A 37 -0.15 10.63 -14.15
N ALA A 38 0.30 9.76 -13.24
CA ALA A 38 -0.56 8.93 -12.41
C ALA A 38 -1.42 9.78 -11.47
N THR A 39 -0.81 10.73 -10.77
CA THR A 39 -1.46 11.66 -9.84
C THR A 39 -2.53 12.50 -10.55
N ASP A 40 -2.20 13.11 -11.70
CA ASP A 40 -3.13 13.89 -12.51
C ASP A 40 -4.34 13.04 -12.94
N ALA A 41 -4.11 11.81 -13.40
CA ALA A 41 -5.15 10.90 -13.86
C ALA A 41 -6.07 10.46 -12.71
N MET A 42 -5.52 10.02 -11.59
CA MET A 42 -6.28 9.60 -10.39
C MET A 42 -7.16 10.73 -9.89
N ARG A 43 -6.57 11.91 -9.69
CA ARG A 43 -7.29 13.10 -9.23
C ARG A 43 -8.42 13.52 -10.17
N SER A 44 -8.20 13.46 -11.49
CA SER A 44 -9.22 13.79 -12.50
C SER A 44 -10.47 12.93 -12.38
N VAL A 45 -10.31 11.63 -12.07
CA VAL A 45 -11.43 10.71 -11.83
C VAL A 45 -12.12 11.03 -10.51
N LEU A 46 -11.37 11.16 -9.42
CA LEU A 46 -11.92 11.40 -8.08
C LEU A 46 -12.70 12.74 -8.01
N LYS A 47 -12.31 13.76 -8.75
CA LYS A 47 -13.07 15.02 -8.87
C LYS A 47 -14.48 14.84 -9.40
N LYS A 48 -14.72 13.81 -10.22
CA LYS A 48 -16.04 13.52 -10.80
C LYS A 48 -16.92 12.65 -9.89
N SER A 49 -16.39 12.26 -8.72
CA SER A 49 -17.12 11.41 -7.78
C SER A 49 -18.41 12.09 -7.29
N LYS A 50 -19.49 11.31 -7.20
CA LYS A 50 -20.74 11.74 -6.55
C LYS A 50 -20.65 11.76 -5.03
N ILE A 51 -19.53 11.30 -4.49
CA ILE A 51 -19.26 11.14 -3.05
C ILE A 51 -18.15 12.09 -2.66
N LEU A 52 -18.24 12.65 -1.45
CA LEU A 52 -17.14 13.44 -0.89
C LEU A 52 -16.02 12.49 -0.43
N THR A 53 -14.87 12.64 -1.07
CA THR A 53 -13.66 11.87 -0.78
C THR A 53 -12.61 12.81 -0.20
N ARG A 54 -12.01 12.44 0.95
CA ARG A 54 -10.93 13.18 1.59
C ARG A 54 -9.63 12.36 1.56
N VAL A 55 -8.56 12.98 1.11
CA VAL A 55 -7.21 12.40 1.13
C VAL A 55 -6.66 12.48 2.56
N VAL A 56 -6.38 11.34 3.17
CA VAL A 56 -5.75 11.23 4.51
C VAL A 56 -4.27 10.92 4.39
N ILE A 57 -3.91 10.14 3.37
CA ILE A 57 -2.55 9.85 2.93
C ILE A 57 -2.50 10.03 1.43
N GLY A 58 -1.52 10.77 0.93
CA GLY A 58 -1.36 11.11 -0.48
C GLY A 58 0.05 11.58 -0.78
N GLU A 59 0.19 12.48 -1.76
CA GLU A 59 1.47 12.93 -2.33
C GLU A 59 2.31 13.83 -1.40
N GLY A 60 1.80 14.21 -0.26
CA GLY A 60 2.49 15.04 0.71
C GLY A 60 1.61 16.11 1.34
N GLU A 61 2.24 17.05 2.04
CA GLU A 61 1.56 18.21 2.61
C GLU A 61 1.14 19.19 1.51
N ARG A 62 0.14 20.02 1.79
CA ARG A 62 -0.45 20.94 0.80
C ARG A 62 0.57 21.88 0.14
N ASP A 63 1.59 22.29 0.88
CA ASP A 63 2.61 23.22 0.39
C ASP A 63 3.67 22.53 -0.47
N ASP A 64 3.82 21.21 -0.34
CA ASP A 64 4.81 20.39 -1.05
C ASP A 64 4.17 19.66 -2.26
N ALA A 65 2.88 19.32 -2.19
CA ALA A 65 2.15 18.62 -3.22
C ALA A 65 0.94 19.44 -3.69
N PRO A 66 0.89 19.86 -4.96
CA PRO A 66 -0.23 20.66 -5.48
C PRO A 66 -1.52 19.85 -5.70
N MET A 67 -1.45 18.51 -5.66
CA MET A 67 -2.56 17.58 -5.95
C MET A 67 -2.48 16.33 -5.08
N LEU A 68 -3.65 15.79 -4.75
CA LEU A 68 -3.78 14.64 -3.81
C LEU A 68 -3.02 14.87 -2.50
N PHE A 69 -2.96 16.15 -2.07
CA PHE A 69 -2.33 16.50 -0.80
C PHE A 69 -3.19 16.07 0.38
N ILE A 70 -2.57 15.88 1.52
CA ILE A 70 -3.24 15.52 2.76
C ILE A 70 -4.28 16.60 3.14
N GLY A 71 -5.54 16.17 3.30
CA GLY A 71 -6.68 17.02 3.58
C GLY A 71 -7.41 17.53 2.32
N GLU A 72 -6.95 17.22 1.08
CA GLU A 72 -7.70 17.56 -0.13
C GLU A 72 -9.05 16.85 -0.14
N GLU A 73 -10.12 17.61 -0.39
CA GLU A 73 -11.47 17.10 -0.56
C GLU A 73 -11.87 17.12 -2.03
N LEU A 74 -12.30 15.98 -2.56
CA LEU A 74 -12.63 15.75 -3.97
C LEU A 74 -14.06 15.22 -4.10
N GLY A 75 -14.69 15.47 -5.26
CA GLY A 75 -16.04 15.01 -5.56
C GLY A 75 -17.14 15.94 -5.02
N ASN A 76 -18.32 15.37 -4.76
CA ASN A 76 -19.50 16.15 -4.37
C ASN A 76 -19.46 16.58 -2.91
N GLN A 77 -19.25 17.88 -2.68
CA GLN A 77 -19.18 18.49 -1.35
C GLN A 77 -20.50 18.37 -0.55
N SER A 78 -21.64 18.18 -1.23
CA SER A 78 -22.96 18.04 -0.60
C SER A 78 -23.33 16.57 -0.28
N SER A 79 -22.42 15.62 -0.53
CA SER A 79 -22.67 14.22 -0.25
C SER A 79 -22.81 13.97 1.25
N SER A 80 -23.81 13.18 1.63
CA SER A 80 -23.98 12.70 3.01
C SER A 80 -22.95 11.60 3.36
N LEU A 81 -22.49 10.85 2.36
CA LEU A 81 -21.42 9.86 2.53
C LEU A 81 -20.07 10.55 2.35
N LYS A 82 -19.21 10.37 3.34
CA LYS A 82 -17.83 10.88 3.35
C LYS A 82 -16.86 9.72 3.48
N ILE A 83 -15.93 9.64 2.53
CA ILE A 83 -14.95 8.55 2.46
C ILE A 83 -13.56 9.14 2.63
N ASP A 84 -12.78 8.55 3.52
CA ASP A 84 -11.34 8.82 3.61
C ASP A 84 -10.58 7.86 2.72
N ILE A 85 -9.56 8.38 2.03
CA ILE A 85 -8.67 7.58 1.21
C ILE A 85 -7.20 7.75 1.63
N ALA A 86 -6.47 6.66 1.53
CA ALA A 86 -5.02 6.63 1.55
C ALA A 86 -4.55 6.18 0.16
N VAL A 87 -3.77 7.00 -0.54
CA VAL A 87 -3.39 6.76 -1.94
C VAL A 87 -1.88 6.83 -2.13
N ASP A 88 -1.41 6.05 -3.06
CA ASP A 88 -0.15 6.22 -3.76
C ASP A 88 -0.42 5.98 -5.25
N PRO A 89 -0.48 7.05 -6.07
CA PRO A 89 -0.78 6.95 -7.50
C PRO A 89 0.25 6.15 -8.29
N LEU A 90 1.50 6.12 -7.83
CA LEU A 90 2.58 5.32 -8.43
C LEU A 90 3.55 4.77 -7.39
N GLU A 91 3.13 3.77 -6.64
CA GLU A 91 3.98 2.95 -5.78
C GLU A 91 5.12 2.32 -6.60
N CYS A 92 6.34 2.37 -6.07
CA CYS A 92 7.57 1.95 -6.76
C CYS A 92 7.91 2.79 -7.99
N THR A 93 7.93 4.10 -7.85
CA THR A 93 8.24 5.06 -8.93
C THR A 93 9.53 4.69 -9.69
N ASN A 94 10.60 4.28 -8.98
CA ASN A 94 11.85 3.83 -9.60
C ASN A 94 11.68 2.57 -10.46
N HIS A 95 10.81 1.64 -10.05
CA HIS A 95 10.52 0.44 -10.84
C HIS A 95 9.79 0.79 -12.12
N CYS A 96 8.83 1.72 -12.07
CA CYS A 96 8.17 2.22 -13.27
C CYS A 96 9.17 2.87 -14.22
N ALA A 97 10.03 3.78 -13.73
CA ALA A 97 11.03 4.48 -14.50
C ALA A 97 11.99 3.54 -15.26
N ASN A 98 12.30 2.39 -14.65
CA ASN A 98 13.23 1.39 -15.19
C ASN A 98 12.54 0.14 -15.78
N ASN A 99 11.22 0.14 -15.89
CA ASN A 99 10.39 -1.01 -16.30
C ASN A 99 10.70 -2.29 -15.50
N LEU A 100 10.90 -2.15 -14.19
CA LEU A 100 11.09 -3.25 -13.25
C LEU A 100 9.74 -3.72 -12.69
N PRO A 101 9.66 -4.95 -12.11
CA PRO A 101 8.40 -5.50 -11.60
C PRO A 101 7.81 -4.71 -10.43
N ASP A 102 6.49 -4.90 -10.21
CA ASP A 102 5.75 -4.49 -9.01
C ASP A 102 5.44 -2.99 -8.86
N ALA A 103 5.60 -2.16 -9.91
CA ALA A 103 5.03 -0.82 -9.88
C ALA A 103 3.49 -0.90 -9.98
N LEU A 104 2.80 -0.21 -9.08
CA LEU A 104 1.34 -0.26 -8.89
C LEU A 104 0.76 1.15 -8.72
N ALA A 105 -0.52 1.32 -9.06
CA ALA A 105 -1.33 2.42 -8.53
C ALA A 105 -2.21 1.86 -7.41
N VAL A 106 -2.14 2.40 -6.19
CA VAL A 106 -2.83 1.83 -5.02
C VAL A 106 -3.70 2.85 -4.30
N LEU A 107 -4.79 2.35 -3.72
CA LEU A 107 -5.73 3.14 -2.95
C LEU A 107 -6.42 2.27 -1.90
N ALA A 108 -6.46 2.74 -0.65
CA ALA A 108 -7.36 2.23 0.38
C ALA A 108 -8.46 3.26 0.64
N ALA A 109 -9.72 2.82 0.71
CA ALA A 109 -10.88 3.66 1.01
C ALA A 109 -11.61 3.11 2.23
N SER A 110 -12.01 4.01 3.13
CA SER A 110 -12.66 3.63 4.38
C SER A 110 -13.60 4.72 4.86
N GLU A 111 -14.40 4.43 5.88
CA GLU A 111 -15.24 5.45 6.53
C GLU A 111 -14.40 6.62 7.04
N LYS A 112 -14.99 7.80 7.04
CA LYS A 112 -14.33 9.00 7.53
C LYS A 112 -13.80 8.83 8.95
N GLY A 113 -12.48 9.09 9.12
CA GLY A 113 -11.78 9.02 10.42
C GLY A 113 -11.30 7.63 10.81
N SER A 114 -11.42 6.63 9.93
CA SER A 114 -11.01 5.25 10.23
C SER A 114 -9.63 4.85 9.70
N LEU A 115 -9.01 5.66 8.85
CA LEU A 115 -7.61 5.50 8.46
C LEU A 115 -6.72 6.38 9.35
N LEU A 116 -5.64 5.83 9.88
CA LEU A 116 -4.67 6.63 10.64
C LEU A 116 -4.03 7.66 9.72
N HIS A 117 -4.12 8.92 10.10
CA HIS A 117 -3.32 9.97 9.49
C HIS A 117 -1.87 9.83 10.00
N ALA A 118 -1.07 9.03 9.29
CA ALA A 118 0.33 8.81 9.65
C ALA A 118 1.18 10.04 9.26
N PRO A 119 2.12 10.45 10.13
CA PRO A 119 3.09 11.47 9.78
C PRO A 119 3.98 10.97 8.64
N ASP A 120 4.47 11.90 7.82
CA ASP A 120 5.49 11.61 6.81
C ASP A 120 6.82 11.28 7.51
N THR A 121 6.98 10.02 7.88
CA THR A 121 8.16 9.42 8.52
C THR A 121 8.27 7.96 8.13
N TYR A 122 9.23 7.24 8.71
CA TYR A 122 9.37 5.81 8.52
C TYR A 122 8.54 5.00 9.52
N MET A 123 8.30 3.74 9.16
CA MET A 123 7.64 2.74 9.99
C MET A 123 8.40 1.41 9.87
N ASN A 124 8.78 0.82 10.99
CA ASN A 124 9.19 -0.58 11.05
C ASN A 124 7.95 -1.44 10.90
N LYS A 125 7.95 -2.37 9.96
CA LYS A 125 6.81 -3.17 9.53
C LYS A 125 7.13 -4.64 9.66
N LEU A 126 6.17 -5.41 10.16
CA LEU A 126 6.18 -6.88 10.14
C LEU A 126 4.83 -7.33 9.60
N CYS A 127 4.85 -8.04 8.47
CA CYS A 127 3.63 -8.45 7.79
C CYS A 127 3.70 -9.90 7.34
N GLY A 128 2.57 -10.61 7.43
CA GLY A 128 2.47 -11.99 7.01
C GLY A 128 1.02 -12.47 6.87
N SER A 129 0.84 -13.75 6.58
CA SER A 129 -0.48 -14.35 6.35
C SER A 129 -1.23 -14.65 7.66
N SER A 130 -2.52 -14.96 7.55
CA SER A 130 -3.43 -15.17 8.70
C SER A 130 -2.95 -16.18 9.76
N PRO A 131 -2.23 -17.27 9.46
CA PRO A 131 -1.72 -18.18 10.49
C PRO A 131 -0.74 -17.53 11.48
N LEU A 132 -0.20 -16.37 11.16
CA LEU A 132 0.77 -15.64 11.97
C LEU A 132 0.13 -14.65 12.96
N VAL A 133 -1.18 -14.40 12.85
CA VAL A 133 -1.91 -13.52 13.76
C VAL A 133 -1.78 -14.02 15.20
N GLY A 134 -1.29 -13.15 16.09
CA GLY A 134 -1.06 -13.46 17.51
C GLY A 134 0.11 -14.41 17.79
N LYS A 135 0.95 -14.71 16.78
CA LYS A 135 2.13 -15.60 16.93
C LYS A 135 3.44 -14.84 16.93
N ILE A 136 3.52 -13.79 16.14
CA ILE A 136 4.72 -12.97 15.97
C ILE A 136 4.44 -11.52 16.37
N SER A 137 5.48 -10.73 16.65
CA SER A 137 5.33 -9.31 16.99
C SER A 137 6.64 -8.55 16.78
N LEU A 138 6.54 -7.25 16.44
CA LEU A 138 7.69 -6.32 16.41
C LEU A 138 8.35 -6.11 17.77
N GLU A 139 7.68 -6.47 18.88
CA GLU A 139 8.25 -6.41 20.23
C GLU A 139 9.12 -7.63 20.58
N LYS A 140 9.15 -8.62 19.71
CA LYS A 140 9.96 -9.83 19.87
C LYS A 140 11.23 -9.77 19.03
N SER A 141 12.21 -10.62 19.37
CA SER A 141 13.45 -10.72 18.59
C SER A 141 13.20 -11.27 17.19
N VAL A 142 14.09 -10.97 16.25
CA VAL A 142 14.08 -11.54 14.90
C VAL A 142 14.03 -13.06 14.96
N LYS A 143 14.92 -13.67 15.77
CA LYS A 143 14.96 -15.12 15.97
C LYS A 143 13.60 -15.69 16.40
N PHE A 144 12.94 -15.08 17.40
CA PHE A 144 11.61 -15.51 17.86
C PHE A 144 10.60 -15.48 16.71
N ASN A 145 10.57 -14.39 15.96
CA ASN A 145 9.62 -14.22 14.86
C ASN A 145 9.86 -15.25 13.75
N LEU A 146 11.11 -15.57 13.43
CA LEU A 146 11.43 -16.60 12.44
C LEU A 146 11.05 -18.02 12.92
N ASP A 147 11.34 -18.35 14.17
CA ASP A 147 11.01 -19.65 14.76
C ASP A 147 9.48 -19.86 14.80
N GLU A 148 8.72 -18.87 15.28
CA GLU A 148 7.25 -18.95 15.33
C GLU A 148 6.62 -18.92 13.93
N THR A 149 7.21 -18.19 12.96
CA THR A 149 6.76 -18.22 11.56
C THR A 149 6.93 -19.62 10.97
N ALA A 150 8.10 -20.23 11.12
CA ALA A 150 8.37 -21.59 10.63
C ALA A 150 7.39 -22.59 11.23
N LYS A 151 7.17 -22.52 12.54
CA LYS A 151 6.24 -23.38 13.28
C LYS A 151 4.79 -23.18 12.82
N ALA A 152 4.32 -21.94 12.73
CA ALA A 152 2.93 -21.62 12.34
C ALA A 152 2.64 -22.04 10.90
N LEU A 153 3.61 -21.88 9.99
CA LEU A 153 3.48 -22.24 8.58
C LEU A 153 3.88 -23.70 8.28
N LYS A 154 4.35 -24.45 9.29
CA LYS A 154 4.82 -25.84 9.17
C LYS A 154 5.92 -26.01 8.10
N LYS A 155 6.89 -25.08 8.11
CA LYS A 155 8.06 -25.06 7.21
C LYS A 155 9.35 -25.27 7.98
N ASN A 156 10.39 -25.74 7.28
CA ASN A 156 11.74 -25.63 7.82
C ASN A 156 12.11 -24.13 7.86
N LYS A 157 12.79 -23.70 8.90
CA LYS A 157 13.16 -22.28 9.05
C LYS A 157 14.04 -21.80 7.87
N ALA A 158 14.97 -22.60 7.41
CA ALA A 158 15.83 -22.27 6.27
C ALA A 158 15.06 -22.04 4.93
N ASP A 159 13.83 -22.58 4.82
CA ASP A 159 13.00 -22.46 3.64
C ASP A 159 12.05 -21.23 3.69
N LEU A 160 12.16 -20.42 4.75
CA LEU A 160 11.34 -19.23 4.89
C LEU A 160 11.72 -18.18 3.84
N LYS A 161 10.70 -17.61 3.21
CA LYS A 161 10.81 -16.52 2.23
C LYS A 161 10.53 -15.18 2.92
N ILE A 162 11.58 -14.52 3.37
CA ILE A 162 11.51 -13.24 4.07
C ILE A 162 11.94 -12.13 3.12
N ILE A 163 11.04 -11.19 2.80
CA ILE A 163 11.40 -10.02 2.00
C ILE A 163 11.90 -8.92 2.93
N VAL A 164 13.03 -8.32 2.57
CA VAL A 164 13.63 -7.13 3.21
C VAL A 164 14.07 -6.17 2.12
N MET A 165 13.84 -4.85 2.31
CA MET A 165 14.39 -3.86 1.37
C MET A 165 15.91 -3.74 1.50
N ASP A 166 16.63 -3.73 0.38
CA ASP A 166 18.08 -3.52 0.33
C ASP A 166 18.42 -2.04 0.58
N ARG A 167 18.53 -1.69 1.84
CA ARG A 167 18.84 -0.35 2.32
C ARG A 167 19.82 -0.42 3.49
N ASN A 168 20.67 0.59 3.62
CA ASN A 168 21.64 0.68 4.72
C ASN A 168 21.01 0.50 6.12
N ARG A 169 19.79 0.98 6.31
CA ARG A 169 19.04 0.87 7.57
C ARG A 169 18.63 -0.57 7.94
N HIS A 170 18.74 -1.51 7.01
CA HIS A 170 18.39 -2.91 7.22
C HIS A 170 19.60 -3.84 7.42
N LYS A 171 20.85 -3.32 7.40
CA LYS A 171 22.04 -4.16 7.50
C LYS A 171 22.04 -5.08 8.73
N GLU A 172 21.65 -4.56 9.89
CA GLU A 172 21.59 -5.38 11.11
C GLU A 172 20.45 -6.40 11.04
N LEU A 173 19.26 -6.02 10.58
CA LEU A 173 18.15 -6.94 10.38
C LEU A 173 18.52 -8.08 9.44
N ILE A 174 19.13 -7.76 8.29
CA ILE A 174 19.60 -8.74 7.29
C ILE A 174 20.63 -9.69 7.93
N LYS A 175 21.57 -9.15 8.72
CA LYS A 175 22.57 -9.94 9.43
C LYS A 175 21.95 -10.87 10.47
N GLU A 176 20.97 -10.39 11.25
CA GLU A 176 20.27 -11.22 12.23
C GLU A 176 19.51 -12.36 11.56
N ILE A 177 18.76 -12.09 10.47
CA ILE A 177 18.04 -13.11 9.69
C ILE A 177 19.01 -14.18 9.16
N LYS A 178 20.14 -13.76 8.58
CA LYS A 178 21.18 -14.69 8.08
C LYS A 178 21.83 -15.50 9.18
N THR A 179 22.12 -14.87 10.32
CA THR A 179 22.70 -15.57 11.48
C THR A 179 21.78 -16.65 12.02
N ASP A 180 20.47 -16.46 11.89
CA ASP A 180 19.45 -17.45 12.29
C ASP A 180 19.14 -18.49 11.21
N GLY A 181 19.93 -18.52 10.12
CA GLY A 181 19.92 -19.57 9.09
C GLY A 181 18.90 -19.33 7.97
N VAL A 182 18.42 -18.10 7.78
CA VAL A 182 17.51 -17.76 6.69
C VAL A 182 18.19 -16.79 5.71
N GLU A 183 18.10 -17.05 4.41
CA GLU A 183 18.58 -16.12 3.39
C GLU A 183 17.42 -15.21 2.96
N PRO A 184 17.44 -13.89 3.28
CA PRO A 184 16.36 -13.00 2.93
C PRO A 184 16.35 -12.66 1.44
N ILE A 185 15.16 -12.45 0.88
CA ILE A 185 14.94 -11.93 -0.47
C ILE A 185 15.06 -10.42 -0.39
N LEU A 186 16.11 -9.88 -1.01
CA LEU A 186 16.36 -8.44 -1.03
C LEU A 186 15.67 -7.79 -2.23
N ILE A 187 14.92 -6.71 -1.96
CA ILE A 187 14.23 -5.92 -2.98
C ILE A 187 14.72 -4.46 -2.96
N GLY A 188 14.77 -3.85 -4.14
CA GLY A 188 15.18 -2.45 -4.28
C GLY A 188 14.09 -1.47 -3.84
N ASP A 189 12.81 -1.82 -4.02
CA ASP A 189 11.65 -0.99 -3.74
C ASP A 189 10.39 -1.87 -3.63
N GLY A 190 9.23 -1.34 -3.16
CA GLY A 190 7.95 -2.03 -3.22
C GLY A 190 7.56 -2.77 -1.96
N ASP A 191 7.60 -2.12 -0.82
CA ASP A 191 7.19 -2.75 0.44
C ASP A 191 5.67 -2.94 0.54
N VAL A 192 4.85 -2.15 -0.18
CA VAL A 192 3.40 -2.40 -0.29
C VAL A 192 3.14 -3.74 -0.98
N SER A 193 3.69 -3.94 -2.19
CA SER A 193 3.50 -5.19 -2.93
C SER A 193 4.06 -6.40 -2.18
N ALA A 194 5.20 -6.22 -1.49
CA ALA A 194 5.81 -7.25 -0.65
C ALA A 194 4.92 -7.62 0.55
N GLY A 195 4.32 -6.62 1.22
CA GLY A 195 3.35 -6.82 2.30
C GLY A 195 2.11 -7.60 1.85
N LEU A 196 1.60 -7.28 0.67
CA LEU A 196 0.45 -7.98 0.07
C LEU A 196 0.80 -9.42 -0.31
N LYS A 197 1.99 -9.66 -0.88
CA LYS A 197 2.50 -11.02 -1.15
C LYS A 197 2.61 -11.83 0.15
N ALA A 198 3.07 -11.21 1.24
CA ALA A 198 3.17 -11.85 2.54
C ALA A 198 1.79 -12.17 3.14
N ALA A 199 0.85 -11.23 3.08
CA ALA A 199 -0.51 -11.44 3.55
C ALA A 199 -1.26 -12.54 2.79
N GLU A 200 -1.00 -12.67 1.48
CA GLU A 200 -1.53 -13.75 0.62
C GLU A 200 -0.77 -15.09 0.80
N GLY A 201 0.31 -15.15 1.57
CA GLY A 201 1.14 -16.37 1.75
C GLY A 201 1.99 -16.73 0.53
N LYS A 202 2.20 -15.84 -0.42
CA LYS A 202 3.12 -16.03 -1.56
C LYS A 202 4.59 -15.96 -1.14
N VAL A 203 4.85 -15.18 -0.10
CA VAL A 203 6.07 -15.15 0.70
C VAL A 203 5.67 -15.25 2.16
N ASP A 204 6.60 -15.51 3.07
CA ASP A 204 6.24 -15.78 4.46
C ASP A 204 6.15 -14.50 5.29
N LEU A 205 7.10 -13.56 5.11
CA LEU A 205 7.11 -12.27 5.77
C LEU A 205 7.59 -11.15 4.86
N LEU A 206 7.04 -9.94 5.06
CA LEU A 206 7.76 -8.69 4.86
C LEU A 206 8.27 -8.25 6.24
N TYR A 207 9.56 -7.92 6.33
CA TYR A 207 10.15 -7.40 7.57
C TYR A 207 11.09 -6.24 7.27
N GLY A 208 10.88 -5.10 7.90
CA GLY A 208 11.79 -3.96 7.77
C GLY A 208 11.11 -2.59 7.81
N ILE A 209 11.88 -1.56 7.48
CA ILE A 209 11.51 -0.15 7.60
C ILE A 209 11.21 0.43 6.23
N GLY A 210 9.98 0.90 6.03
CA GLY A 210 9.52 1.66 4.88
C GLY A 210 8.85 2.96 5.31
N ALA A 211 8.21 3.69 4.42
CA ALA A 211 7.49 4.89 4.81
C ALA A 211 6.20 4.55 5.59
N ALA A 212 5.82 5.40 6.54
CA ALA A 212 4.65 5.19 7.39
C ALA A 212 3.32 5.34 6.61
N PRO A 213 3.17 6.29 5.68
CA PRO A 213 1.99 6.38 4.81
C PRO A 213 1.67 5.07 4.09
N GLU A 214 2.65 4.47 3.41
CA GLU A 214 2.50 3.17 2.73
C GLU A 214 2.20 2.04 3.72
N GLY A 215 2.64 2.17 4.98
CA GLY A 215 2.29 1.27 6.06
C GLY A 215 0.79 1.24 6.34
N VAL A 216 0.11 2.39 6.31
CA VAL A 216 -1.36 2.48 6.51
C VAL A 216 -2.09 1.88 5.31
N ILE A 217 -1.63 2.17 4.07
CA ILE A 217 -2.20 1.57 2.85
C ILE A 217 -2.08 0.04 2.91
N THR A 218 -0.89 -0.46 3.24
CA THR A 218 -0.63 -1.91 3.38
C THR A 218 -1.49 -2.52 4.48
N ALA A 219 -1.60 -1.87 5.65
CA ALA A 219 -2.38 -2.35 6.77
C ALA A 219 -3.87 -2.50 6.43
N ALA A 220 -4.47 -1.55 5.69
CA ALA A 220 -5.85 -1.64 5.23
C ALA A 220 -6.08 -2.86 4.31
N ALA A 221 -5.14 -3.13 3.41
CA ALA A 221 -5.18 -4.30 2.53
C ALA A 221 -4.98 -5.61 3.30
N VAL A 222 -4.00 -5.68 4.20
CA VAL A 222 -3.71 -6.86 5.03
C VAL A 222 -4.87 -7.19 5.95
N LYS A 223 -5.49 -6.19 6.61
CA LYS A 223 -6.74 -6.35 7.35
C LYS A 223 -7.82 -6.98 6.49
N SER A 224 -7.99 -6.47 5.27
CA SER A 224 -9.01 -6.96 4.34
C SER A 224 -8.75 -8.41 3.93
N LEU A 225 -7.50 -8.84 3.85
CA LEU A 225 -7.09 -10.24 3.63
C LEU A 225 -7.18 -11.11 4.90
N GLY A 226 -7.35 -10.51 6.08
CA GLY A 226 -7.29 -11.23 7.37
C GLY A 226 -5.87 -11.66 7.77
N GLY A 227 -4.85 -11.00 7.21
CA GLY A 227 -3.45 -11.24 7.50
C GLY A 227 -2.96 -10.56 8.78
N PHE A 228 -1.69 -10.75 9.07
CA PHE A 228 -0.98 -10.12 10.17
C PHE A 228 -0.23 -8.87 9.70
N PHE A 229 -0.37 -7.78 10.42
CA PHE A 229 0.44 -6.57 10.25
C PHE A 229 0.67 -5.90 11.61
N GLU A 230 1.91 -5.59 11.89
CA GLU A 230 2.31 -4.63 12.90
C GLU A 230 3.23 -3.57 12.32
N GLY A 231 3.03 -2.32 12.75
CA GLY A 231 3.84 -1.17 12.39
C GLY A 231 4.22 -0.34 13.61
N LYS A 232 5.49 0.06 13.70
CA LYS A 232 5.99 1.00 14.72
C LYS A 232 6.72 2.13 14.04
N LEU A 233 6.40 3.39 14.40
CA LEU A 233 7.07 4.55 13.82
C LEU A 233 8.58 4.49 14.10
N PHE A 234 9.34 4.87 13.08
CA PHE A 234 10.79 4.96 13.12
C PHE A 234 11.22 6.37 12.69
N PHE A 235 11.93 7.06 13.55
CA PHE A 235 12.34 8.43 13.31
C PHE A 235 13.79 8.50 12.86
N LYS A 236 14.02 9.06 11.69
CA LYS A 236 15.35 9.28 11.15
C LYS A 236 16.13 10.35 11.97
N ASP A 237 15.41 11.37 12.42
CA ASP A 237 15.94 12.46 13.23
C ASP A 237 14.85 13.06 14.13
N GLU A 238 15.24 14.02 14.96
CA GLU A 238 14.34 14.63 15.95
C GLU A 238 13.21 15.46 15.32
N ASN A 239 13.39 16.02 14.12
CA ASN A 239 12.35 16.82 13.45
C ASN A 239 11.16 15.94 13.08
N PHE A 240 11.41 14.74 12.54
CA PHE A 240 10.34 13.77 12.27
C PHE A 240 9.60 13.36 13.56
N LYS A 241 10.33 13.17 14.66
CA LYS A 241 9.72 12.82 15.94
C LYS A 241 8.84 13.95 16.48
N ILE A 242 9.29 15.22 16.40
CA ILE A 242 8.50 16.38 16.81
C ILE A 242 7.21 16.50 15.98
N ARG A 243 7.28 16.30 14.66
CA ARG A 243 6.07 16.27 13.79
C ARG A 243 5.10 15.17 14.22
N ALA A 244 5.60 13.96 14.42
CA ALA A 244 4.80 12.83 14.86
C ALA A 244 4.15 13.06 16.23
N LEU A 245 4.88 13.64 17.19
CA LEU A 245 4.35 14.03 18.50
C LEU A 245 3.18 15.03 18.39
N LYS A 246 3.27 16.01 17.51
CA LYS A 246 2.18 16.97 17.27
C LYS A 246 0.92 16.30 16.70
N MET A 247 1.09 15.24 15.89
CA MET A 247 -0.02 14.54 15.23
C MET A 247 -0.64 13.45 16.11
N LEU A 248 0.19 12.68 16.83
CA LEU A 248 -0.20 11.45 17.50
C LEU A 248 -0.03 11.46 19.02
N GLY A 249 0.61 12.51 19.58
CA GLY A 249 0.86 12.60 21.03
C GLY A 249 1.68 11.40 21.53
N ASP A 250 1.29 10.87 22.69
CA ASP A 250 1.99 9.75 23.35
C ASP A 250 1.95 8.43 22.58
N LYS A 251 1.22 8.38 21.46
CA LYS A 251 1.10 7.16 20.64
C LYS A 251 2.28 6.95 19.69
N ILE A 252 3.28 7.83 19.66
CA ILE A 252 4.42 7.73 18.74
C ILE A 252 5.27 6.48 18.91
N ASP A 253 5.33 5.93 20.11
CA ASP A 253 6.12 4.73 20.45
C ASP A 253 5.30 3.43 20.39
N LYS A 254 4.02 3.55 20.04
CA LYS A 254 3.09 2.41 19.96
C LYS A 254 3.44 1.48 18.80
N VAL A 255 3.29 0.17 19.02
CA VAL A 255 3.14 -0.81 17.96
C VAL A 255 1.67 -0.85 17.54
N TRP A 256 1.40 -0.52 16.29
CA TRP A 256 0.07 -0.46 15.72
C TRP A 256 -0.24 -1.75 14.96
N THR A 257 -1.41 -2.30 15.19
CA THR A 257 -1.95 -3.42 14.39
C THR A 257 -2.66 -2.91 13.14
N ALA A 258 -2.97 -3.82 12.18
CA ALA A 258 -3.76 -3.49 11.00
C ALA A 258 -5.13 -2.87 11.38
N ASP A 259 -5.79 -3.42 12.42
CA ASP A 259 -7.09 -2.93 12.89
C ASP A 259 -7.04 -1.54 13.52
N GLU A 260 -5.89 -1.15 14.06
CA GLU A 260 -5.70 0.18 14.64
C GLU A 260 -5.28 1.22 13.61
N LEU A 261 -4.57 0.81 12.55
CA LEU A 261 -4.21 1.67 11.41
C LEU A 261 -5.40 1.92 10.48
N CYS A 262 -6.32 0.94 10.40
CA CYS A 262 -7.58 1.02 9.66
C CYS A 262 -8.70 0.42 10.52
N ASN A 263 -9.45 1.25 11.26
CA ASN A 263 -10.34 0.76 12.31
C ASN A 263 -11.78 0.47 11.88
N SER A 264 -12.14 0.65 10.59
CA SER A 264 -13.47 0.24 10.05
C SER A 264 -13.39 -1.06 9.27
N ASN A 265 -14.49 -1.83 9.29
CA ASN A 265 -14.68 -2.96 8.39
C ASN A 265 -15.36 -2.55 7.07
N ASP A 266 -15.99 -1.37 7.01
CA ASP A 266 -16.47 -0.80 5.75
C ASP A 266 -15.29 -0.14 5.01
N THR A 267 -14.40 -0.99 4.56
CA THR A 267 -13.10 -0.66 3.95
C THR A 267 -12.85 -1.56 2.75
N PHE A 268 -12.24 -1.01 1.72
CA PHE A 268 -11.66 -1.79 0.63
C PHE A 268 -10.30 -1.21 0.21
N PHE A 269 -9.51 -2.07 -0.38
CA PHE A 269 -8.25 -1.73 -1.02
C PHE A 269 -8.33 -2.04 -2.51
N VAL A 270 -7.74 -1.18 -3.33
CA VAL A 270 -7.60 -1.40 -4.78
C VAL A 270 -6.13 -1.24 -5.17
N ALA A 271 -5.65 -2.13 -6.03
CA ALA A 271 -4.37 -2.00 -6.70
C ALA A 271 -4.53 -2.27 -8.20
N SER A 272 -3.98 -1.40 -9.04
CA SER A 272 -3.91 -1.57 -10.49
C SER A 272 -2.47 -1.70 -10.95
N GLY A 273 -2.15 -2.72 -11.75
CA GLY A 273 -0.78 -3.00 -12.18
C GLY A 273 -0.27 -1.99 -13.20
N VAL A 274 0.87 -1.36 -12.91
CA VAL A 274 1.63 -0.51 -13.86
C VAL A 274 2.66 -1.35 -14.59
N CYS A 275 3.56 -2.00 -13.84
CA CYS A 275 4.51 -3.00 -14.32
C CYS A 275 4.14 -4.38 -13.79
N SER A 276 4.34 -5.41 -14.60
CA SER A 276 3.98 -6.78 -14.20
C SER A 276 4.80 -7.26 -13.01
N GLY A 277 4.14 -7.94 -12.07
CA GLY A 277 4.77 -8.46 -10.85
C GLY A 277 3.74 -9.21 -10.01
N TRP A 278 3.36 -8.67 -8.86
CA TRP A 278 2.30 -9.22 -8.00
C TRP A 278 0.97 -9.38 -8.75
N ILE A 279 0.63 -8.39 -9.60
CA ILE A 279 -0.45 -8.45 -10.58
C ILE A 279 0.08 -8.08 -11.97
N PRO A 280 -0.59 -8.47 -13.07
CA PRO A 280 -0.19 -8.07 -14.43
C PRO A 280 -0.17 -6.56 -14.60
N GLY A 281 0.88 -6.03 -15.23
CA GLY A 281 0.97 -4.63 -15.63
C GLY A 281 0.11 -4.31 -16.85
N VAL A 282 -0.07 -3.01 -17.13
CA VAL A 282 -0.81 -2.53 -18.30
C VAL A 282 -0.21 -3.07 -19.60
N LYS A 283 -1.07 -3.54 -20.50
CA LYS A 283 -0.70 -3.93 -21.87
C LYS A 283 -1.31 -2.93 -22.85
N PHE A 284 -0.55 -2.53 -23.85
CA PHE A 284 -1.01 -1.66 -24.93
C PHE A 284 -1.05 -2.43 -26.25
N GLU A 285 -2.16 -2.31 -27.00
CA GLU A 285 -2.35 -2.82 -28.35
C GLU A 285 -2.98 -1.70 -29.19
N GLY A 286 -2.12 -0.91 -29.86
CA GLY A 286 -2.55 0.33 -30.50
C GLY A 286 -3.14 1.31 -29.49
N GLU A 287 -4.37 1.74 -29.70
CA GLU A 287 -5.10 2.67 -28.82
C GLU A 287 -5.77 1.99 -27.62
N LYS A 288 -5.74 0.64 -27.60
CA LYS A 288 -6.31 -0.16 -26.52
C LYS A 288 -5.30 -0.35 -25.40
N ALA A 289 -5.72 -0.06 -24.17
CA ALA A 289 -5.00 -0.39 -22.94
C ALA A 289 -5.80 -1.43 -22.15
N THR A 290 -5.14 -2.53 -21.78
CA THR A 290 -5.70 -3.55 -20.88
C THR A 290 -5.04 -3.43 -19.53
N VAL A 291 -5.83 -3.21 -18.47
CA VAL A 291 -5.36 -3.06 -17.10
C VAL A 291 -5.97 -4.16 -16.22
N THR A 292 -5.13 -4.74 -15.36
CA THR A 292 -5.57 -5.72 -14.38
C THR A 292 -5.46 -5.10 -12.98
N SER A 293 -6.53 -5.24 -12.20
CA SER A 293 -6.66 -4.68 -10.88
C SER A 293 -7.11 -5.74 -9.88
N LYS A 294 -6.69 -5.59 -8.62
CA LYS A 294 -7.22 -6.33 -7.48
C LYS A 294 -8.04 -5.43 -6.59
N ILE A 295 -9.18 -5.94 -6.10
CA ILE A 295 -10.00 -5.27 -5.11
C ILE A 295 -10.20 -6.23 -3.94
N ILE A 296 -9.93 -5.75 -2.73
CA ILE A 296 -10.00 -6.54 -1.51
C ILE A 296 -10.93 -5.84 -0.53
N PHE A 297 -12.00 -6.49 -0.11
CA PHE A 297 -13.03 -5.95 0.77
C PHE A 297 -12.86 -6.47 2.20
N ALA A 298 -12.83 -5.58 3.19
CA ALA A 298 -12.63 -5.98 4.59
C ALA A 298 -13.89 -6.62 5.20
N ASP A 299 -15.08 -6.14 4.85
CA ASP A 299 -16.35 -6.64 5.39
C ASP A 299 -16.69 -8.06 4.94
N SER A 300 -16.51 -8.35 3.67
CA SER A 300 -16.87 -9.61 3.04
C SER A 300 -15.72 -10.58 2.84
N LYS A 301 -14.47 -10.12 3.08
CA LYS A 301 -13.23 -10.85 2.77
C LYS A 301 -13.11 -11.25 1.29
N LYS A 302 -13.90 -10.64 0.40
CA LYS A 302 -13.81 -10.88 -1.03
C LYS A 302 -12.51 -10.29 -1.57
N ASN A 303 -11.83 -11.07 -2.42
CA ASN A 303 -10.64 -10.68 -3.15
C ASN A 303 -10.92 -10.93 -4.63
N LEU A 304 -11.11 -9.86 -5.39
CA LEU A 304 -11.48 -9.90 -6.80
C LEU A 304 -10.30 -9.48 -7.66
N THR A 305 -10.08 -10.19 -8.76
CA THR A 305 -9.20 -9.72 -9.84
C THR A 305 -10.06 -9.35 -11.02
N ILE A 306 -9.92 -8.12 -11.50
CA ILE A 306 -10.71 -7.55 -12.60
C ILE A 306 -9.74 -7.13 -13.69
N THR A 307 -10.08 -7.43 -14.95
CA THR A 307 -9.34 -6.91 -16.10
C THR A 307 -10.31 -6.09 -16.94
N ASN A 308 -9.96 -4.83 -17.16
CA ASN A 308 -10.73 -3.88 -17.94
C ASN A 308 -9.93 -3.42 -19.17
N GLU A 309 -10.66 -3.08 -20.22
CA GLU A 309 -10.12 -2.50 -21.43
C GLU A 309 -10.52 -1.03 -21.55
N TYR A 310 -9.60 -0.22 -22.03
CA TYR A 310 -9.79 1.20 -22.32
C TYR A 310 -9.39 1.46 -23.75
N ILE A 311 -10.24 2.16 -24.51
CA ILE A 311 -9.97 2.58 -25.90
C ILE A 311 -9.99 4.10 -25.91
N ASN A 312 -8.94 4.72 -26.44
CA ASN A 312 -8.78 6.19 -26.42
C ASN A 312 -8.97 6.83 -25.02
N GLY A 313 -8.60 6.08 -24.00
CA GLY A 313 -8.73 6.52 -22.62
C GLY A 313 -10.13 6.34 -22.00
N GLU A 314 -11.14 5.88 -22.72
CA GLU A 314 -12.47 5.59 -22.21
C GLU A 314 -12.64 4.10 -21.96
N LYS A 315 -13.32 3.73 -20.85
CA LYS A 315 -13.57 2.34 -20.50
C LYS A 315 -14.47 1.69 -21.55
N ASN A 316 -14.00 0.58 -22.09
CA ASN A 316 -14.81 -0.24 -22.99
C ASN A 316 -15.77 -1.08 -22.12
N VAL A 317 -17.09 -0.83 -22.28
CA VAL A 317 -18.16 -1.43 -21.46
C VAL A 317 -18.68 -2.70 -22.15
#